data_46cb36e39385d7f97691cd65dd7fc78a
#
_entry.id   46cb36e39385d7f97691cd65dd7fc78a
#
_cell.length_a   1.000
_cell.length_b   1.000
_cell.length_c   1.000
_cell.angle_alpha   90.00
_cell.angle_beta   90.00
_cell.angle_gamma   90.00
#
_symmetry.space_group_name_H-M   'P 1'
#
loop_
_entity.id
_entity.type
_entity.pdbx_description
1 polymer ?
#
loop_
_entity_poly.entity_id
_entity_poly.type
_entity_poly.pdbx_seq_one_letter_code
_entity_poly.pdbx_strand_id
1 'polypeptide(L)'
;MSVERFQVTPDYEISRLIKGGWHLAGGHGDVDRGQAIKDMAVFVEKGITTFDCADHYTGVEEMIGDFRESHPSLAPVVQVHTKFVPDYEKLGNIKREYIEGIIDRSIRRLKVERLDLVQYYWWDPDGKPGFVDTALILRDLQVAGKIARIGVTNFNTRQLRMLVDGGVPIATNQPQYSPVDRRPESKMIPYSQSKNIVQLCYGTLLGGFFTGDWLGKPEPFEPLVNRSLTKYKLIIEDFGGWGLFQQLLQAMKKIGDKHDVTVALVALRWVLDQPNVGAAIVGATSARHVDENLKVFTFALDADDKRALDAVLSQCQSPEGDCYDLERDKKGRHGQIMRYNQNALETHALP
;
A
#
# COMPACT_ATOMS: atom_id res chain seq x y z
N MET A 1 -10.71 8.48 -20.65
CA MET A 1 -11.05 8.63 -19.20
C MET A 1 -9.89 9.34 -18.53
N SER A 2 -10.12 10.32 -17.67
CA SER A 2 -9.06 10.96 -16.89
C SER A 2 -8.97 10.29 -15.52
N VAL A 3 -7.75 10.01 -15.06
CA VAL A 3 -7.51 9.54 -13.69
C VAL A 3 -7.77 10.67 -12.72
N GLU A 4 -8.59 10.43 -11.69
CA GLU A 4 -8.77 11.39 -10.60
C GLU A 4 -7.42 11.63 -9.91
N ARG A 5 -7.19 12.89 -9.49
CA ARG A 5 -6.00 13.32 -8.78
C ARG A 5 -6.35 13.70 -7.35
N PHE A 6 -5.37 13.62 -6.45
CA PHE A 6 -5.52 14.01 -5.06
C PHE A 6 -4.35 14.87 -4.58
N GLN A 7 -4.68 16.02 -3.97
CA GLN A 7 -3.68 16.92 -3.40
C GLN A 7 -3.25 16.44 -2.03
N VAL A 8 -2.03 15.94 -1.93
CA VAL A 8 -1.45 15.43 -0.66
C VAL A 8 -0.92 16.58 0.19
N THR A 9 -0.15 17.48 -0.44
CA THR A 9 0.33 18.74 0.15
C THR A 9 0.09 19.86 -0.87
N PRO A 10 0.15 21.15 -0.49
CA PRO A 10 -0.11 22.25 -1.43
C PRO A 10 0.72 22.22 -2.72
N ASP A 11 1.87 21.55 -2.69
CA ASP A 11 2.82 21.41 -3.79
C ASP A 11 2.94 19.98 -4.34
N TYR A 12 2.06 19.04 -3.91
CA TYR A 12 2.17 17.64 -4.30
C TYR A 12 0.81 16.98 -4.54
N GLU A 13 0.56 16.69 -5.79
CA GLU A 13 -0.64 16.00 -6.27
C GLU A 13 -0.26 14.63 -6.84
N ILE A 14 -1.07 13.60 -6.57
CA ILE A 14 -0.85 12.20 -6.98
C ILE A 14 -2.03 11.65 -7.76
N SER A 15 -1.83 10.55 -8.51
CA SER A 15 -2.95 9.78 -9.06
C SER A 15 -3.67 9.00 -7.97
N ARG A 16 -5.02 9.00 -7.97
CA ARG A 16 -5.81 8.28 -6.95
C ARG A 16 -5.76 6.76 -7.06
N LEU A 17 -5.28 6.22 -8.18
CA LEU A 17 -4.75 4.86 -8.26
C LEU A 17 -3.23 4.93 -8.29
N ILE A 18 -2.58 4.13 -7.44
CA ILE A 18 -1.13 3.99 -7.35
C ILE A 18 -0.74 2.60 -7.84
N LYS A 19 0.22 2.53 -8.76
CA LYS A 19 0.78 1.24 -9.19
C LYS A 19 1.65 0.65 -8.11
N GLY A 20 1.20 -0.43 -7.46
CA GLY A 20 1.98 -1.17 -6.46
C GLY A 20 3.11 -1.97 -7.09
N GLY A 21 4.31 -1.88 -6.51
CA GLY A 21 5.50 -2.60 -6.94
C GLY A 21 5.74 -3.94 -6.24
N TRP A 22 5.00 -4.25 -5.17
CA TRP A 22 5.21 -5.48 -4.39
C TRP A 22 5.18 -6.77 -5.23
N HIS A 23 4.28 -6.85 -6.20
CA HIS A 23 4.17 -8.02 -7.08
C HIS A 23 5.37 -8.19 -8.02
N LEU A 24 6.15 -7.13 -8.25
CA LEU A 24 7.37 -7.17 -9.07
C LEU A 24 8.61 -7.57 -8.25
N ALA A 25 8.51 -7.65 -6.93
CA ALA A 25 9.61 -8.04 -6.04
C ALA A 25 9.79 -9.58 -5.91
N GLY A 26 9.05 -10.37 -6.68
CA GLY A 26 9.03 -11.83 -6.59
C GLY A 26 7.92 -12.37 -5.66
N GLY A 27 7.75 -13.69 -5.66
CA GLY A 27 6.73 -14.36 -4.83
C GLY A 27 5.29 -14.33 -5.38
N HIS A 28 5.10 -13.75 -6.58
CA HIS A 28 3.84 -13.71 -7.32
C HIS A 28 4.01 -14.20 -8.78
N GLY A 29 4.99 -15.04 -9.03
CA GLY A 29 5.39 -15.55 -10.35
C GLY A 29 6.66 -14.90 -10.88
N ASP A 30 7.13 -15.39 -12.03
CA ASP A 30 8.30 -14.85 -12.71
C ASP A 30 8.02 -13.44 -13.25
N VAL A 31 8.99 -12.54 -13.11
CA VAL A 31 8.91 -11.16 -13.58
C VAL A 31 9.83 -10.99 -14.78
N ASP A 32 9.24 -10.74 -15.95
CA ASP A 32 9.98 -10.25 -17.10
C ASP A 32 10.23 -8.74 -16.92
N ARG A 33 11.49 -8.39 -16.62
CA ARG A 33 11.93 -7.01 -16.38
C ARG A 33 11.64 -6.10 -17.59
N GLY A 34 11.91 -6.59 -18.80
CA GLY A 34 11.70 -5.80 -20.02
C GLY A 34 10.21 -5.51 -20.26
N GLN A 35 9.35 -6.50 -20.02
CA GLN A 35 7.90 -6.32 -20.12
C GLN A 35 7.38 -5.41 -18.99
N ALA A 36 7.86 -5.56 -17.76
CA ALA A 36 7.45 -4.71 -16.64
C ALA A 36 7.75 -3.22 -16.90
N ILE A 37 8.89 -2.90 -17.53
CA ILE A 37 9.26 -1.53 -17.93
C ILE A 37 8.29 -1.00 -19.01
N LYS A 38 7.94 -1.80 -20.02
CA LYS A 38 6.94 -1.41 -21.03
C LYS A 38 5.56 -1.19 -20.41
N ASP A 39 5.18 -2.06 -19.48
CA ASP A 39 3.92 -1.92 -18.76
C ASP A 39 3.87 -0.64 -17.91
N MET A 40 5.00 -0.21 -17.32
CA MET A 40 5.08 1.09 -16.62
C MET A 40 4.74 2.26 -17.55
N ALA A 41 5.20 2.24 -18.81
CA ALA A 41 4.83 3.26 -19.80
C ALA A 41 3.31 3.29 -20.03
N VAL A 42 2.68 2.12 -20.19
CA VAL A 42 1.22 2.04 -20.36
C VAL A 42 0.49 2.65 -19.15
N PHE A 43 0.93 2.38 -17.90
CA PHE A 43 0.33 3.00 -16.72
C PHE A 43 0.40 4.53 -16.78
N VAL A 44 1.58 5.08 -17.11
CA VAL A 44 1.79 6.53 -17.17
C VAL A 44 0.98 7.17 -18.29
N GLU A 45 0.97 6.59 -19.49
CA GLU A 45 0.18 7.07 -20.65
C GLU A 45 -1.33 7.09 -20.36
N LYS A 46 -1.80 6.16 -19.51
CA LYS A 46 -3.19 6.10 -19.04
C LYS A 46 -3.47 7.03 -17.85
N GLY A 47 -2.47 7.78 -17.36
CA GLY A 47 -2.60 8.78 -16.29
C GLY A 47 -2.35 8.24 -14.86
N ILE A 48 -1.99 6.97 -14.69
CA ILE A 48 -1.52 6.44 -13.40
C ILE A 48 -0.03 6.74 -13.29
N THR A 49 0.28 7.89 -12.73
CA THR A 49 1.65 8.45 -12.68
C THR A 49 2.36 8.22 -11.35
N THR A 50 1.68 7.68 -10.34
CA THR A 50 2.25 7.42 -9.02
C THR A 50 2.55 5.94 -8.85
N PHE A 51 3.79 5.60 -8.50
CA PHE A 51 4.26 4.24 -8.28
C PHE A 51 4.67 4.04 -6.82
N ASP A 52 4.26 2.94 -6.21
CA ASP A 52 4.69 2.52 -4.87
C ASP A 52 5.74 1.42 -4.98
N CYS A 53 6.87 1.62 -4.36
CA CYS A 53 7.94 0.62 -4.24
C CYS A 53 8.53 0.62 -2.82
N ALA A 54 9.67 -0.03 -2.63
CA ALA A 54 10.41 -0.01 -1.37
C ALA A 54 11.89 -0.35 -1.63
N ASP A 55 12.75 0.12 -0.74
CA ASP A 55 14.19 -0.15 -0.73
C ASP A 55 14.55 -1.65 -0.70
N HIS A 56 13.64 -2.47 -0.10
CA HIS A 56 13.78 -3.93 0.03
C HIS A 56 12.94 -4.74 -0.99
N TYR A 57 12.27 -4.08 -1.94
CA TYR A 57 11.63 -4.77 -3.07
C TYR A 57 12.68 -5.05 -4.13
N THR A 58 13.21 -6.26 -4.13
CA THR A 58 14.35 -6.67 -4.99
C THR A 58 14.15 -6.24 -6.44
N GLY A 59 15.02 -5.39 -6.95
CA GLY A 59 15.06 -4.94 -8.34
C GLY A 59 13.97 -3.95 -8.77
N VAL A 60 13.02 -3.58 -7.91
CA VAL A 60 11.88 -2.73 -8.31
C VAL A 60 12.29 -1.27 -8.47
N GLU A 61 13.11 -0.72 -7.56
CA GLU A 61 13.64 0.64 -7.70
C GLU A 61 14.49 0.78 -8.97
N GLU A 62 15.31 -0.24 -9.27
CA GLU A 62 16.11 -0.29 -10.49
C GLU A 62 15.24 -0.36 -11.75
N MET A 63 14.17 -1.15 -11.74
CA MET A 63 13.23 -1.20 -12.88
C MET A 63 12.58 0.16 -13.15
N ILE A 64 12.20 0.90 -12.09
CA ILE A 64 11.64 2.24 -12.23
C ILE A 64 12.72 3.22 -12.75
N GLY A 65 13.96 3.09 -12.28
CA GLY A 65 15.09 3.88 -12.79
C GLY A 65 15.36 3.63 -14.28
N ASP A 66 15.35 2.36 -14.71
CA ASP A 66 15.52 2.00 -16.13
C ASP A 66 14.35 2.46 -16.99
N PHE A 67 13.12 2.43 -16.43
CA PHE A 67 11.97 3.03 -17.08
C PHE A 67 12.19 4.53 -17.33
N ARG A 68 12.68 5.28 -16.34
CA ARG A 68 12.98 6.72 -16.49
C ARG A 68 13.99 7.00 -17.59
N GLU A 69 15.04 6.19 -17.71
CA GLU A 69 16.03 6.34 -18.79
C GLU A 69 15.47 5.99 -20.15
N SER A 70 14.73 4.90 -20.25
CA SER A 70 14.20 4.42 -21.53
C SER A 70 13.00 5.21 -22.05
N HIS A 71 12.32 5.95 -21.16
CA HIS A 71 11.13 6.76 -21.49
C HIS A 71 11.27 8.22 -21.00
N PRO A 72 12.23 8.99 -21.51
CA PRO A 72 12.54 10.33 -20.99
C PRO A 72 11.39 11.34 -21.15
N SER A 73 10.46 11.10 -22.07
CA SER A 73 9.26 11.94 -22.23
C SER A 73 8.20 11.68 -21.16
N LEU A 74 8.16 10.48 -20.58
CA LEU A 74 7.22 10.09 -19.51
C LEU A 74 7.82 10.26 -18.11
N ALA A 75 9.12 10.17 -17.97
CA ALA A 75 9.85 10.25 -16.69
C ALA A 75 9.49 11.47 -15.82
N PRO A 76 9.32 12.70 -16.38
CA PRO A 76 9.07 13.90 -15.58
C PRO A 76 7.74 13.90 -14.82
N VAL A 77 6.72 13.15 -15.29
CA VAL A 77 5.41 13.10 -14.63
C VAL A 77 5.28 11.96 -13.62
N VAL A 78 6.29 11.06 -13.56
CA VAL A 78 6.27 9.91 -12.64
C VAL A 78 6.69 10.33 -11.25
N GLN A 79 5.87 9.98 -10.29
CA GLN A 79 6.09 10.15 -8.86
C GLN A 79 6.33 8.80 -8.22
N VAL A 80 7.33 8.69 -7.34
CA VAL A 80 7.70 7.41 -6.72
C VAL A 80 7.62 7.51 -5.20
N HIS A 81 6.80 6.68 -4.63
CA HIS A 81 6.70 6.46 -3.19
C HIS A 81 7.56 5.24 -2.84
N THR A 82 8.82 5.47 -2.45
CA THR A 82 9.65 4.39 -1.91
C THR A 82 9.49 4.27 -0.40
N LYS A 83 10.17 3.31 0.19
CA LYS A 83 10.13 3.09 1.64
C LYS A 83 11.54 3.04 2.20
N PHE A 84 11.67 3.38 3.46
CA PHE A 84 12.82 3.07 4.28
C PHE A 84 12.39 1.98 5.27
N VAL A 85 12.88 0.75 5.06
CA VAL A 85 12.58 -0.43 5.87
C VAL A 85 13.90 -0.98 6.41
N PRO A 86 14.28 -0.63 7.65
CA PRO A 86 15.55 -1.08 8.21
C PRO A 86 15.53 -2.59 8.45
N ASP A 87 16.70 -3.23 8.38
CA ASP A 87 16.86 -4.62 8.76
C ASP A 87 16.49 -4.82 10.23
N TYR A 88 15.72 -5.87 10.52
CA TYR A 88 15.24 -6.15 11.88
C TYR A 88 16.37 -6.24 12.91
N GLU A 89 17.51 -6.83 12.54
CA GLU A 89 18.67 -7.00 13.40
C GLU A 89 19.40 -5.69 13.72
N LYS A 90 19.22 -4.66 12.89
CA LYS A 90 19.80 -3.32 13.11
C LYS A 90 18.97 -2.47 14.07
N LEU A 91 17.71 -2.84 14.32
CA LEU A 91 16.81 -2.06 15.19
C LEU A 91 17.39 -1.87 16.59
N GLY A 92 17.24 -0.66 17.12
CA GLY A 92 17.78 -0.28 18.43
C GLY A 92 19.25 0.16 18.40
N ASN A 93 19.96 0.04 17.27
CA ASN A 93 21.34 0.50 17.11
C ASN A 93 21.60 1.03 15.68
N ILE A 94 20.61 1.68 15.09
CA ILE A 94 20.73 2.27 13.76
C ILE A 94 21.54 3.56 13.84
N LYS A 95 22.60 3.64 13.03
CA LYS A 95 23.41 4.84 12.88
C LYS A 95 22.96 5.68 11.69
N ARG A 96 23.25 6.97 11.72
CA ARG A 96 22.95 7.93 10.65
C ARG A 96 23.50 7.44 9.30
N GLU A 97 24.73 6.95 9.25
CA GLU A 97 25.38 6.50 8.01
C GLU A 97 24.64 5.32 7.34
N TYR A 98 24.03 4.45 8.14
CA TYR A 98 23.20 3.37 7.61
C TYR A 98 21.95 3.90 6.91
N ILE A 99 21.28 4.88 7.54
CA ILE A 99 20.06 5.51 6.98
C ILE A 99 20.40 6.25 5.69
N GLU A 100 21.45 7.08 5.73
CA GLU A 100 21.95 7.83 4.58
C GLU A 100 22.33 6.89 3.43
N GLY A 101 23.02 5.79 3.73
CA GLY A 101 23.38 4.77 2.75
C GLY A 101 22.21 4.15 2.01
N ILE A 102 21.08 3.88 2.71
CA ILE A 102 19.86 3.36 2.10
C ILE A 102 19.20 4.44 1.23
N ILE A 103 19.05 5.67 1.74
CA ILE A 103 18.44 6.77 0.98
C ILE A 103 19.26 7.06 -0.29
N ASP A 104 20.58 7.13 -0.18
CA ASP A 104 21.46 7.36 -1.33
C ASP A 104 21.41 6.19 -2.34
N ARG A 105 21.24 4.96 -1.86
CA ARG A 105 21.02 3.79 -2.71
C ARG A 105 19.70 3.92 -3.49
N SER A 106 18.60 4.28 -2.83
CA SER A 106 17.30 4.50 -3.49
C SER A 106 17.36 5.63 -4.52
N ILE A 107 18.04 6.74 -4.22
CA ILE A 107 18.28 7.85 -5.16
C ILE A 107 18.99 7.32 -6.42
N ARG A 108 20.07 6.55 -6.26
CA ARG A 108 20.83 5.98 -7.41
C ARG A 108 20.00 4.98 -8.21
N ARG A 109 19.26 4.07 -7.54
CA ARG A 109 18.45 3.05 -8.21
C ARG A 109 17.30 3.67 -9.00
N LEU A 110 16.62 4.65 -8.43
CA LEU A 110 15.52 5.38 -9.08
C LEU A 110 16.01 6.41 -10.10
N LYS A 111 17.33 6.70 -10.17
CA LYS A 111 17.95 7.67 -11.08
C LYS A 111 17.35 9.06 -10.97
N VAL A 112 17.25 9.54 -9.73
CA VAL A 112 16.72 10.86 -9.38
C VAL A 112 17.71 11.64 -8.51
N GLU A 113 17.54 12.95 -8.43
CA GLU A 113 18.32 13.78 -7.50
C GLU A 113 17.72 13.82 -6.11
N ARG A 114 16.40 13.63 -6.01
CA ARG A 114 15.62 13.68 -4.78
C ARG A 114 14.47 12.68 -4.83
N LEU A 115 14.21 12.00 -3.71
CA LEU A 115 13.05 11.11 -3.56
C LEU A 115 11.76 11.91 -3.34
N ASP A 116 10.69 11.58 -4.04
CA ASP A 116 9.39 12.27 -3.93
C ASP A 116 8.73 12.06 -2.58
N LEU A 117 8.68 10.82 -2.13
CA LEU A 117 8.12 10.41 -0.85
C LEU A 117 8.87 9.18 -0.33
N VAL A 118 9.34 9.25 0.91
CA VAL A 118 9.91 8.10 1.63
C VAL A 118 8.95 7.70 2.75
N GLN A 119 8.42 6.49 2.65
CA GLN A 119 7.50 5.93 3.63
C GLN A 119 8.29 5.11 4.65
N TYR A 120 8.38 5.63 5.85
CA TYR A 120 9.11 5.02 6.95
C TYR A 120 8.33 3.84 7.53
N TYR A 121 9.03 2.74 7.77
CA TYR A 121 8.53 1.57 8.47
C TYR A 121 9.45 1.17 9.62
N TRP A 122 8.88 0.65 10.69
CA TRP A 122 9.60 0.06 11.81
C TRP A 122 8.93 -1.23 12.25
N TRP A 123 9.72 -2.29 12.37
CA TRP A 123 9.20 -3.64 12.62
C TRP A 123 8.55 -3.80 13.99
N ASP A 124 9.16 -3.22 15.03
CA ASP A 124 8.83 -3.47 16.43
C ASP A 124 8.96 -2.18 17.26
N PRO A 125 8.02 -1.20 17.13
CA PRO A 125 8.12 0.08 17.83
C PRO A 125 8.06 -0.03 19.35
N ASP A 126 7.47 -1.09 19.88
CA ASP A 126 7.29 -1.31 21.31
C ASP A 126 8.44 -2.12 21.93
N GLY A 127 9.04 -3.04 21.19
CA GLY A 127 10.12 -3.89 21.67
C GLY A 127 11.53 -3.45 21.28
N LYS A 128 11.66 -2.59 20.26
CA LYS A 128 12.94 -2.08 19.74
C LYS A 128 12.95 -0.56 19.73
N PRO A 129 13.79 0.09 20.55
CA PRO A 129 13.84 1.56 20.68
C PRO A 129 14.43 2.22 19.42
N GLY A 130 14.27 3.57 19.33
CA GLY A 130 14.95 4.39 18.32
C GLY A 130 14.11 4.70 17.08
N PHE A 131 12.83 4.33 17.04
CA PHE A 131 12.02 4.60 15.84
C PHE A 131 11.73 6.10 15.65
N VAL A 132 11.59 6.88 16.72
CA VAL A 132 11.43 8.35 16.63
C VAL A 132 12.76 8.99 16.22
N ASP A 133 13.87 8.60 16.83
CA ASP A 133 15.21 9.14 16.50
C ASP A 133 15.58 8.85 15.03
N THR A 134 15.28 7.65 14.55
CA THR A 134 15.48 7.29 13.13
C THR A 134 14.64 8.17 12.21
N ALA A 135 13.38 8.42 12.54
CA ALA A 135 12.52 9.30 11.76
C ALA A 135 12.99 10.77 11.77
N LEU A 136 13.61 11.24 12.86
CA LEU A 136 14.23 12.56 12.93
C LEU A 136 15.45 12.67 12.00
N ILE A 137 16.21 11.59 11.80
CA ILE A 137 17.29 11.58 10.79
C ILE A 137 16.71 11.67 9.37
N LEU A 138 15.59 10.99 9.09
CA LEU A 138 14.90 11.16 7.79
C LEU A 138 14.41 12.60 7.59
N ARG A 139 13.92 13.28 8.65
CA ARG A 139 13.59 14.72 8.62
C ARG A 139 14.82 15.57 8.28
N ASP A 140 15.96 15.27 8.88
CA ASP A 140 17.21 16.00 8.55
C ASP A 140 17.60 15.82 7.09
N LEU A 141 17.41 14.60 6.52
CA LEU A 141 17.64 14.33 5.10
C LEU A 141 16.62 15.04 4.20
N GLN A 142 15.41 15.25 4.69
CA GLN A 142 14.42 16.11 4.01
C GLN A 142 14.89 17.57 3.99
N VAL A 143 15.34 18.10 5.10
CA VAL A 143 15.91 19.46 5.18
C VAL A 143 17.13 19.59 4.27
N ALA A 144 17.96 18.56 4.16
CA ALA A 144 19.11 18.50 3.26
C ALA A 144 18.74 18.36 1.77
N GLY A 145 17.45 18.20 1.45
CA GLY A 145 16.98 18.14 0.07
C GLY A 145 17.04 16.75 -0.58
N LYS A 146 17.46 15.69 0.13
CA LYS A 146 17.48 14.32 -0.40
C LYS A 146 16.09 13.67 -0.48
N ILE A 147 15.18 14.08 0.39
CA ILE A 147 13.79 13.61 0.48
C ILE A 147 12.86 14.81 0.35
N ALA A 148 11.87 14.75 -0.51
CA ALA A 148 10.89 15.83 -0.63
C ALA A 148 9.83 15.75 0.47
N ARG A 149 9.31 14.53 0.76
CA ARG A 149 8.25 14.31 1.76
C ARG A 149 8.47 13.01 2.51
N ILE A 150 8.06 13.01 3.78
CA ILE A 150 8.09 11.83 4.63
C ILE A 150 6.67 11.33 4.81
N GLY A 151 6.46 10.05 4.56
CA GLY A 151 5.29 9.29 4.94
C GLY A 151 5.65 8.20 5.93
N VAL A 152 4.65 7.45 6.34
CA VAL A 152 4.83 6.24 7.15
C VAL A 152 4.00 5.09 6.56
N THR A 153 4.33 3.86 6.94
CA THR A 153 3.53 2.68 6.59
C THR A 153 3.41 1.74 7.77
N ASN A 154 2.21 1.21 7.99
CA ASN A 154 1.96 0.19 9.02
C ASN A 154 2.24 0.63 10.46
N PHE A 155 2.11 1.90 10.79
CA PHE A 155 2.05 2.37 12.17
C PHE A 155 0.61 2.39 12.67
N ASN A 156 0.40 2.06 13.95
CA ASN A 156 -0.87 2.33 14.61
C ASN A 156 -0.97 3.81 15.02
N THR A 157 -2.16 4.24 15.45
CA THR A 157 -2.44 5.65 15.76
C THR A 157 -1.54 6.19 16.88
N ARG A 158 -1.24 5.38 17.92
CA ARG A 158 -0.36 5.78 19.01
C ARG A 158 1.07 6.02 18.52
N GLN A 159 1.59 5.12 17.72
CA GLN A 159 2.94 5.19 17.16
C GLN A 159 3.07 6.37 16.18
N LEU A 160 2.07 6.59 15.32
CA LEU A 160 2.02 7.75 14.43
C LEU A 160 2.02 9.06 15.24
N ARG A 161 1.26 9.12 16.33
CA ARG A 161 1.24 10.27 17.23
C ARG A 161 2.63 10.54 17.81
N MET A 162 3.35 9.52 18.26
CA MET A 162 4.70 9.67 18.80
C MET A 162 5.67 10.29 17.78
N LEU A 163 5.56 9.93 16.51
CA LEU A 163 6.37 10.54 15.44
C LEU A 163 6.02 12.01 15.21
N VAL A 164 4.73 12.32 15.14
CA VAL A 164 4.25 13.70 14.92
C VAL A 164 4.61 14.60 16.10
N ASP A 165 4.36 14.14 17.34
CA ASP A 165 4.70 14.88 18.58
C ASP A 165 6.22 15.02 18.73
N GLY A 166 7.01 14.08 18.22
CA GLY A 166 8.47 14.14 18.11
C GLY A 166 8.99 15.12 17.05
N GLY A 167 8.11 15.78 16.29
CA GLY A 167 8.48 16.81 15.31
C GLY A 167 8.84 16.27 13.92
N VAL A 168 8.37 15.07 13.58
CA VAL A 168 8.52 14.51 12.20
C VAL A 168 7.36 14.99 11.34
N PRO A 169 7.61 15.68 10.19
CA PRO A 169 6.56 16.21 9.32
C PRO A 169 5.99 15.10 8.40
N ILE A 170 5.05 14.34 8.92
CA ILE A 170 4.43 13.22 8.20
C ILE A 170 3.35 13.74 7.25
N ALA A 171 3.49 13.50 5.95
CA ALA A 171 2.52 13.86 4.93
C ALA A 171 1.49 12.74 4.66
N THR A 172 1.91 11.48 4.74
CA THR A 172 1.06 10.33 4.40
C THR A 172 1.22 9.18 5.39
N ASN A 173 0.17 8.36 5.52
CA ASN A 173 0.28 7.03 6.12
C ASN A 173 -0.24 5.98 5.14
N GLN A 174 0.43 4.84 5.05
CA GLN A 174 0.04 3.73 4.18
C GLN A 174 -0.47 2.55 5.02
N PRO A 175 -1.77 2.49 5.35
CA PRO A 175 -2.38 1.39 6.08
C PRO A 175 -2.98 0.33 5.15
N GLN A 176 -3.19 -0.88 5.69
CA GLN A 176 -4.12 -1.83 5.11
C GLN A 176 -5.55 -1.32 5.33
N TYR A 177 -6.34 -1.24 4.25
CA TYR A 177 -7.73 -0.80 4.34
C TYR A 177 -8.58 -1.37 3.20
N SER A 178 -9.72 -1.92 3.57
CA SER A 178 -10.70 -2.50 2.64
C SER A 178 -12.07 -2.64 3.33
N PRO A 179 -13.14 -2.98 2.62
CA PRO A 179 -14.44 -3.24 3.26
C PRO A 179 -14.42 -4.29 4.37
N VAL A 180 -13.47 -5.22 4.38
CA VAL A 180 -13.34 -6.27 5.41
C VAL A 180 -12.29 -5.98 6.48
N ASP A 181 -11.45 -4.98 6.28
CA ASP A 181 -10.49 -4.49 7.28
C ASP A 181 -10.66 -3.00 7.49
N ARG A 182 -11.49 -2.64 8.44
CA ARG A 182 -11.88 -1.26 8.75
C ARG A 182 -11.20 -0.70 9.99
N ARG A 183 -10.12 -1.34 10.47
CA ARG A 183 -9.32 -0.85 11.62
C ARG A 183 -8.93 0.62 11.54
N PRO A 184 -8.62 1.21 10.35
CA PRO A 184 -8.28 2.63 10.26
C PRO A 184 -9.41 3.58 10.66
N GLU A 185 -10.68 3.18 10.58
CA GLU A 185 -11.83 4.08 10.77
C GLU A 185 -11.94 4.62 12.21
N SER A 186 -11.63 3.77 13.20
CA SER A 186 -11.92 4.11 14.61
C SER A 186 -10.99 5.18 15.19
N LYS A 187 -9.70 5.15 14.84
CA LYS A 187 -8.68 6.05 15.44
C LYS A 187 -7.78 6.69 14.39
N MET A 188 -7.27 5.92 13.42
CA MET A 188 -6.25 6.38 12.48
C MET A 188 -6.79 7.49 11.57
N ILE A 189 -7.93 7.31 10.93
CA ILE A 189 -8.51 8.32 10.04
C ILE A 189 -8.83 9.62 10.79
N PRO A 190 -9.57 9.61 11.91
CA PRO A 190 -9.84 10.85 12.66
C PRO A 190 -8.57 11.58 13.11
N TYR A 191 -7.57 10.85 13.62
CA TYR A 191 -6.29 11.45 14.00
C TYR A 191 -5.56 12.06 12.81
N SER A 192 -5.44 11.31 11.72
CA SER A 192 -4.76 11.74 10.51
C SER A 192 -5.41 12.97 9.88
N GLN A 193 -6.75 13.02 9.84
CA GLN A 193 -7.49 14.21 9.38
C GLN A 193 -7.12 15.45 10.22
N SER A 194 -7.05 15.30 11.56
CA SER A 194 -6.68 16.41 12.45
C SER A 194 -5.25 16.93 12.25
N LYS A 195 -4.40 16.16 11.58
CA LYS A 195 -2.99 16.45 11.31
C LYS A 195 -2.67 16.66 9.83
N ASN A 196 -3.67 16.65 8.95
CA ASN A 196 -3.50 16.72 7.49
C ASN A 196 -2.60 15.60 6.94
N ILE A 197 -2.69 14.40 7.50
CA ILE A 197 -1.95 13.21 7.06
C ILE A 197 -2.86 12.36 6.18
N VAL A 198 -2.52 12.19 4.91
CA VAL A 198 -3.35 11.49 3.91
C VAL A 198 -3.15 9.99 3.98
N GLN A 199 -4.23 9.19 3.83
CA GLN A 199 -4.15 7.73 3.77
C GLN A 199 -3.90 7.26 2.33
N LEU A 200 -2.87 6.43 2.12
CA LEU A 200 -2.57 5.73 0.87
C LEU A 200 -2.79 4.23 1.10
N CYS A 201 -3.97 3.73 0.74
CA CYS A 201 -4.44 2.43 1.22
C CYS A 201 -3.96 1.27 0.36
N TYR A 202 -3.37 0.23 0.98
CA TYR A 202 -3.10 -1.04 0.33
C TYR A 202 -4.05 -2.14 0.81
N GLY A 203 -4.02 -3.31 0.15
CA GLY A 203 -4.92 -4.41 0.47
C GLY A 203 -6.35 -4.20 0.04
N THR A 204 -6.61 -3.18 -0.76
CA THR A 204 -7.93 -2.75 -1.21
C THR A 204 -8.70 -3.81 -1.99
N LEU A 205 -8.00 -4.73 -2.66
CA LEU A 205 -8.54 -5.88 -3.40
C LEU A 205 -8.33 -7.22 -2.68
N LEU A 206 -7.91 -7.19 -1.42
CA LEU A 206 -7.78 -8.39 -0.57
C LEU A 206 -6.88 -9.48 -1.21
N GLY A 207 -5.77 -9.07 -1.85
CA GLY A 207 -4.86 -9.99 -2.53
C GLY A 207 -5.48 -10.75 -3.71
N GLY A 208 -6.66 -10.34 -4.19
CA GLY A 208 -7.40 -10.97 -5.26
C GLY A 208 -8.68 -11.69 -4.81
N PHE A 209 -9.05 -11.64 -3.53
CA PHE A 209 -10.33 -12.20 -3.08
C PHE A 209 -11.53 -11.34 -3.51
N PHE A 210 -11.39 -10.03 -3.71
CA PHE A 210 -12.45 -9.20 -4.27
C PHE A 210 -12.51 -9.33 -5.80
N THR A 211 -12.82 -10.54 -6.26
CA THR A 211 -13.11 -10.82 -7.68
C THR A 211 -14.37 -11.68 -7.79
N GLY A 212 -15.01 -11.65 -8.97
CA GLY A 212 -16.15 -12.52 -9.25
C GLY A 212 -15.80 -14.02 -9.23
N ASP A 213 -14.52 -14.36 -9.36
CA ASP A 213 -14.06 -15.75 -9.39
C ASP A 213 -14.28 -16.49 -8.05
N TRP A 214 -14.34 -15.74 -6.95
CA TRP A 214 -14.60 -16.30 -5.62
C TRP A 214 -16.09 -16.39 -5.25
N LEU A 215 -16.96 -15.76 -6.01
CA LEU A 215 -18.39 -15.79 -5.73
C LEU A 215 -18.95 -17.20 -5.92
N GLY A 216 -19.60 -17.71 -4.88
CA GLY A 216 -20.19 -19.06 -4.87
C GLY A 216 -19.17 -20.19 -4.76
N LYS A 217 -17.87 -19.89 -4.58
CA LYS A 217 -16.85 -20.92 -4.37
C LYS A 217 -16.81 -21.35 -2.92
N PRO A 218 -16.47 -22.64 -2.66
CA PRO A 218 -16.18 -23.11 -1.32
C PRO A 218 -14.99 -22.34 -0.72
N GLU A 219 -14.92 -22.31 0.60
CA GLU A 219 -13.79 -21.73 1.31
C GLU A 219 -12.48 -22.42 0.92
N PRO A 220 -11.45 -21.66 0.52
CA PRO A 220 -10.17 -22.24 0.17
C PRO A 220 -9.39 -22.65 1.42
N PHE A 221 -8.64 -23.74 1.30
CA PHE A 221 -7.78 -24.30 2.35
C PHE A 221 -6.31 -24.04 2.06
N GLU A 222 -5.50 -23.92 3.11
CA GLU A 222 -4.05 -23.85 2.99
C GLU A 222 -3.43 -25.17 2.45
N PRO A 223 -2.32 -25.13 1.69
CA PRO A 223 -1.59 -23.92 1.31
C PRO A 223 -2.23 -23.16 0.15
N LEU A 224 -2.31 -21.83 0.27
CA LEU A 224 -2.81 -20.98 -0.81
C LEU A 224 -1.70 -20.65 -1.83
N VAL A 225 -2.11 -20.29 -3.05
CA VAL A 225 -1.21 -20.11 -4.21
C VAL A 225 -0.12 -19.06 -3.95
N ASN A 226 -0.39 -18.06 -3.12
CA ASN A 226 0.57 -17.04 -2.76
C ASN A 226 0.34 -16.49 -1.35
N ARG A 227 1.36 -15.79 -0.84
CA ARG A 227 1.36 -15.23 0.52
C ARG A 227 0.31 -14.15 0.77
N SER A 228 -0.08 -13.42 -0.27
CA SER A 228 -1.12 -12.40 -0.13
C SER A 228 -2.47 -13.06 0.17
N LEU A 229 -2.81 -14.15 -0.51
CA LEU A 229 -4.04 -14.89 -0.22
C LEU A 229 -4.03 -15.46 1.21
N THR A 230 -2.92 -16.07 1.67
CA THR A 230 -2.79 -16.53 3.07
C THR A 230 -3.05 -15.38 4.05
N LYS A 231 -2.42 -14.23 3.86
CA LYS A 231 -2.61 -13.06 4.72
C LYS A 231 -4.07 -12.59 4.75
N TYR A 232 -4.66 -12.41 3.59
CA TYR A 232 -6.02 -11.86 3.50
C TYR A 232 -7.11 -12.87 3.83
N LYS A 233 -6.82 -14.18 3.76
CA LYS A 233 -7.73 -15.20 4.26
C LYS A 233 -7.95 -15.07 5.77
N LEU A 234 -6.89 -14.77 6.54
CA LEU A 234 -6.99 -14.50 7.97
C LEU A 234 -7.87 -13.27 8.25
N ILE A 235 -7.76 -12.21 7.44
CA ILE A 235 -8.62 -11.03 7.55
C ILE A 235 -10.09 -11.37 7.26
N ILE A 236 -10.38 -12.22 6.28
CA ILE A 236 -11.74 -12.72 6.00
C ILE A 236 -12.30 -13.50 7.20
N GLU A 237 -11.46 -14.29 7.87
CA GLU A 237 -11.87 -15.02 9.07
C GLU A 237 -12.22 -14.06 10.22
N ASP A 238 -11.40 -13.02 10.45
CA ASP A 238 -11.68 -12.00 11.46
C ASP A 238 -12.91 -11.16 11.12
N PHE A 239 -13.17 -10.92 9.84
CA PHE A 239 -14.36 -10.19 9.37
C PHE A 239 -15.66 -10.88 9.75
N GLY A 240 -15.68 -12.20 9.90
CA GLY A 240 -16.85 -13.02 10.22
C GLY A 240 -16.92 -14.30 9.41
N GLY A 241 -15.80 -14.67 8.79
CA GLY A 241 -15.61 -15.90 8.04
C GLY A 241 -16.12 -15.87 6.61
N TRP A 242 -15.94 -17.00 5.94
CA TRP A 242 -16.21 -17.13 4.51
C TRP A 242 -17.68 -16.90 4.14
N GLY A 243 -18.61 -17.32 5.00
CA GLY A 243 -20.05 -17.16 4.75
C GLY A 243 -20.46 -15.68 4.66
N LEU A 244 -20.00 -14.83 5.59
CA LEU A 244 -20.26 -13.40 5.56
C LEU A 244 -19.53 -12.72 4.39
N PHE A 245 -18.31 -13.16 4.08
CA PHE A 245 -17.56 -12.68 2.92
C PHE A 245 -18.29 -12.99 1.59
N GLN A 246 -18.91 -14.17 1.46
CA GLN A 246 -19.75 -14.51 0.31
C GLN A 246 -20.97 -13.58 0.17
N GLN A 247 -21.61 -13.22 1.29
CA GLN A 247 -22.71 -12.24 1.26
C GLN A 247 -22.22 -10.86 0.78
N LEU A 248 -21.04 -10.44 1.21
CA LEU A 248 -20.42 -9.19 0.74
C LEU A 248 -20.11 -9.24 -0.76
N LEU A 249 -19.51 -10.34 -1.25
CA LEU A 249 -19.27 -10.53 -2.68
C LEU A 249 -20.57 -10.49 -3.50
N GLN A 250 -21.64 -11.09 -2.99
CA GLN A 250 -22.94 -11.07 -3.65
C GLN A 250 -23.55 -9.65 -3.70
N ALA A 251 -23.42 -8.87 -2.63
CA ALA A 251 -23.85 -7.47 -2.62
C ALA A 251 -23.03 -6.65 -3.63
N MET A 252 -21.71 -6.78 -3.61
CA MET A 252 -20.81 -6.12 -4.58
C MET A 252 -21.09 -6.52 -6.02
N LYS A 253 -21.42 -7.80 -6.27
CA LYS A 253 -21.78 -8.27 -7.62
C LYS A 253 -23.05 -7.59 -8.13
N LYS A 254 -24.09 -7.48 -7.31
CA LYS A 254 -25.35 -6.78 -7.67
C LYS A 254 -25.09 -5.31 -7.99
N ILE A 255 -24.25 -4.65 -7.20
CA ILE A 255 -23.83 -3.26 -7.45
C ILE A 255 -23.03 -3.17 -8.74
N GLY A 256 -22.09 -4.11 -8.94
CA GLY A 256 -21.29 -4.18 -10.17
C GLY A 256 -22.17 -4.35 -11.42
N ASP A 257 -23.18 -5.22 -11.36
CA ASP A 257 -24.13 -5.42 -12.46
C ASP A 257 -24.94 -4.16 -12.77
N LYS A 258 -25.34 -3.42 -11.75
CA LYS A 258 -26.06 -2.14 -11.89
C LYS A 258 -25.24 -1.08 -12.62
N HIS A 259 -23.95 -1.02 -12.34
CA HIS A 259 -23.02 0.01 -12.88
C HIS A 259 -22.18 -0.48 -14.04
N ASP A 260 -22.37 -1.72 -14.53
CA ASP A 260 -21.54 -2.37 -15.55
C ASP A 260 -20.04 -2.40 -15.20
N VAL A 261 -19.75 -2.77 -13.94
CA VAL A 261 -18.40 -2.86 -13.40
C VAL A 261 -18.18 -4.16 -12.62
N THR A 262 -16.91 -4.50 -12.35
CA THR A 262 -16.56 -5.71 -11.60
C THR A 262 -16.67 -5.52 -10.09
N VAL A 263 -16.74 -6.63 -9.34
CA VAL A 263 -16.64 -6.65 -7.86
C VAL A 263 -15.39 -5.90 -7.37
N ALA A 264 -14.27 -6.07 -8.06
CA ALA A 264 -13.03 -5.38 -7.73
C ALA A 264 -13.17 -3.85 -7.79
N LEU A 265 -13.88 -3.34 -8.78
CA LEU A 265 -14.11 -1.90 -8.92
C LEU A 265 -15.07 -1.35 -7.87
N VAL A 266 -16.07 -2.12 -7.47
CA VAL A 266 -16.94 -1.76 -6.34
C VAL A 266 -16.14 -1.65 -5.05
N ALA A 267 -15.24 -2.61 -4.77
CA ALA A 267 -14.37 -2.58 -3.60
C ALA A 267 -13.39 -1.38 -3.65
N LEU A 268 -12.77 -1.10 -4.81
CA LEU A 268 -11.90 0.05 -4.99
C LEU A 268 -12.65 1.37 -4.81
N ARG A 269 -13.84 1.51 -5.40
CA ARG A 269 -14.66 2.73 -5.28
C ARG A 269 -15.04 2.95 -3.82
N TRP A 270 -15.44 1.90 -3.10
CA TRP A 270 -15.74 1.99 -1.68
C TRP A 270 -14.56 2.55 -0.89
N VAL A 271 -13.34 2.06 -1.12
CA VAL A 271 -12.13 2.57 -0.44
C VAL A 271 -11.85 4.03 -0.80
N LEU A 272 -11.94 4.38 -2.10
CA LEU A 272 -11.67 5.74 -2.57
C LEU A 272 -12.71 6.76 -2.07
N ASP A 273 -13.91 6.32 -1.72
CA ASP A 273 -14.96 7.18 -1.17
C ASP A 273 -14.82 7.43 0.33
N GLN A 274 -13.90 6.73 1.01
CA GLN A 274 -13.75 6.90 2.46
C GLN A 274 -13.05 8.21 2.82
N PRO A 275 -13.41 8.80 3.96
CA PRO A 275 -12.78 10.04 4.43
C PRO A 275 -11.26 9.93 4.50
N ASN A 276 -10.57 10.99 4.08
CA ASN A 276 -9.10 11.11 4.15
C ASN A 276 -8.30 10.06 3.34
N VAL A 277 -8.94 9.30 2.46
CA VAL A 277 -8.26 8.39 1.53
C VAL A 277 -7.88 9.17 0.27
N GLY A 278 -6.58 9.39 0.09
CA GLY A 278 -6.02 10.04 -1.09
C GLY A 278 -5.91 9.10 -2.28
N ALA A 279 -5.50 7.85 -2.05
CA ALA A 279 -5.33 6.89 -3.13
C ALA A 279 -5.45 5.43 -2.66
N ALA A 280 -5.76 4.56 -3.60
CA ALA A 280 -5.71 3.11 -3.48
C ALA A 280 -4.49 2.55 -4.23
N ILE A 281 -3.70 1.71 -3.56
CA ILE A 281 -2.56 1.01 -4.15
C ILE A 281 -3.04 -0.32 -4.73
N VAL A 282 -2.90 -0.46 -6.05
CA VAL A 282 -3.31 -1.67 -6.77
C VAL A 282 -2.07 -2.44 -7.21
N GLY A 283 -1.96 -3.69 -6.77
CA GLY A 283 -0.91 -4.60 -7.20
C GLY A 283 -1.10 -4.98 -8.66
N ALA A 284 -0.03 -4.90 -9.44
CA ALA A 284 -0.05 -5.27 -10.85
C ALA A 284 1.28 -5.89 -11.27
N THR A 285 1.22 -7.09 -11.84
CA THR A 285 2.35 -7.74 -12.52
C THR A 285 2.43 -7.33 -14.00
N SER A 286 1.34 -6.80 -14.56
CA SER A 286 1.24 -6.35 -15.97
C SER A 286 0.21 -5.24 -16.14
N ALA A 287 0.22 -4.56 -17.29
CA ALA A 287 -0.74 -3.51 -17.63
C ALA A 287 -2.11 -4.03 -18.12
N ARG A 288 -2.32 -5.34 -18.22
CA ARG A 288 -3.54 -5.95 -18.83
C ARG A 288 -4.86 -5.47 -18.21
N HIS A 289 -4.87 -5.06 -16.95
CA HIS A 289 -6.07 -4.63 -16.22
C HIS A 289 -6.17 -3.11 -16.07
N VAL A 290 -5.27 -2.33 -16.67
CA VAL A 290 -5.23 -0.86 -16.50
C VAL A 290 -6.54 -0.23 -16.95
N ASP A 291 -7.01 -0.53 -18.15
CA ASP A 291 -8.25 0.03 -18.69
C ASP A 291 -9.48 -0.37 -17.84
N GLU A 292 -9.50 -1.59 -17.32
CA GLU A 292 -10.55 -2.02 -16.40
C GLU A 292 -10.47 -1.25 -15.09
N ASN A 293 -9.29 -1.14 -14.47
CA ASN A 293 -9.12 -0.41 -13.22
C ASN A 293 -9.54 1.06 -13.32
N LEU A 294 -9.36 1.70 -14.48
CA LEU A 294 -9.76 3.08 -14.72
C LEU A 294 -11.26 3.31 -14.69
N LYS A 295 -12.07 2.27 -14.92
CA LYS A 295 -13.53 2.38 -14.79
C LYS A 295 -13.99 2.73 -13.38
N VAL A 296 -13.13 2.58 -12.36
CA VAL A 296 -13.43 3.04 -10.98
C VAL A 296 -13.80 4.53 -10.92
N PHE A 297 -13.36 5.31 -11.90
CA PHE A 297 -13.66 6.75 -12.00
C PHE A 297 -14.88 7.08 -12.87
N THR A 298 -15.58 6.07 -13.39
CA THR A 298 -16.73 6.26 -14.28
C THR A 298 -18.08 6.13 -13.58
N PHE A 299 -18.10 5.69 -12.32
CA PHE A 299 -19.30 5.52 -11.52
C PHE A 299 -19.11 6.00 -10.09
N ALA A 300 -20.20 6.18 -9.36
CA ALA A 300 -20.21 6.45 -7.94
C ALA A 300 -21.18 5.51 -7.24
N LEU A 301 -20.88 5.13 -6.00
CA LEU A 301 -21.80 4.38 -5.16
C LEU A 301 -22.91 5.31 -4.67
N ASP A 302 -24.13 5.05 -5.06
CA ASP A 302 -25.30 5.80 -4.58
C ASP A 302 -25.76 5.36 -3.18
N ALA A 303 -26.86 5.96 -2.70
CA ALA A 303 -27.36 5.67 -1.36
C ALA A 303 -27.87 4.22 -1.21
N ASP A 304 -28.43 3.62 -2.28
CA ASP A 304 -28.90 2.23 -2.26
C ASP A 304 -27.73 1.26 -2.23
N ASP A 305 -26.68 1.53 -3.01
CA ASP A 305 -25.45 0.76 -3.02
C ASP A 305 -24.77 0.75 -1.65
N LYS A 306 -24.66 1.94 -1.03
CA LYS A 306 -24.09 2.09 0.31
C LYS A 306 -24.89 1.32 1.34
N ARG A 307 -26.24 1.43 1.31
CA ARG A 307 -27.13 0.66 2.23
C ARG A 307 -26.96 -0.86 2.03
N ALA A 308 -26.82 -1.32 0.78
CA ALA A 308 -26.63 -2.75 0.48
C ALA A 308 -25.30 -3.27 1.04
N LEU A 309 -24.23 -2.49 0.95
CA LEU A 309 -22.94 -2.83 1.56
C LEU A 309 -23.02 -2.77 3.08
N ASP A 310 -23.58 -1.71 3.65
CA ASP A 310 -23.69 -1.51 5.10
C ASP A 310 -24.55 -2.60 5.76
N ALA A 311 -25.56 -3.13 5.09
CA ALA A 311 -26.37 -4.24 5.58
C ALA A 311 -25.53 -5.51 5.83
N VAL A 312 -24.45 -5.72 5.09
CA VAL A 312 -23.49 -6.82 5.32
C VAL A 312 -22.41 -6.40 6.30
N LEU A 313 -21.81 -5.21 6.09
CA LEU A 313 -20.70 -4.72 6.88
C LEU A 313 -21.07 -4.49 8.36
N SER A 314 -22.33 -4.20 8.67
CA SER A 314 -22.81 -4.07 10.06
C SER A 314 -22.87 -5.39 10.84
N GLN A 315 -22.82 -6.54 10.16
CA GLN A 315 -22.80 -7.86 10.77
C GLN A 315 -21.37 -8.32 11.12
N CYS A 316 -20.33 -7.63 10.62
CA CYS A 316 -18.96 -8.03 10.85
C CYS A 316 -18.47 -7.61 12.24
N GLN A 317 -17.57 -8.42 12.81
CA GLN A 317 -16.87 -8.08 14.04
C GLN A 317 -15.65 -7.18 13.80
N SER A 318 -15.20 -7.02 12.54
CA SER A 318 -13.97 -6.36 12.11
C SER A 318 -12.70 -6.95 12.79
N PRO A 319 -11.54 -6.98 12.15
CA PRO A 319 -10.30 -7.33 12.82
C PRO A 319 -10.06 -6.44 14.04
N GLU A 320 -9.60 -7.03 15.15
CA GLU A 320 -9.38 -6.33 16.41
C GLU A 320 -8.19 -5.36 16.35
N GLY A 321 -8.19 -4.36 17.25
CA GLY A 321 -7.06 -3.44 17.46
C GLY A 321 -7.03 -2.26 16.51
N ASP A 322 -5.86 -1.65 16.42
CA ASP A 322 -5.56 -0.55 15.51
C ASP A 322 -4.77 -1.07 14.29
N CYS A 323 -4.44 -0.19 13.37
CA CYS A 323 -3.69 -0.54 12.16
C CYS A 323 -2.44 -1.34 12.50
N TYR A 324 -2.30 -2.52 11.89
CA TYR A 324 -1.13 -3.38 11.96
C TYR A 324 -0.81 -3.96 13.36
N ASP A 325 -1.70 -3.88 14.34
CA ASP A 325 -1.48 -4.45 15.67
C ASP A 325 -1.43 -5.99 15.62
N LEU A 326 -2.34 -6.62 14.87
CA LEU A 326 -2.38 -8.07 14.69
C LEU A 326 -1.12 -8.62 14.02
N GLU A 327 -0.60 -7.92 13.02
CA GLU A 327 0.59 -8.31 12.27
C GLU A 327 1.87 -8.18 13.10
N ARG A 328 1.87 -7.35 14.16
CA ARG A 328 2.97 -7.22 15.11
C ARG A 328 2.93 -8.20 16.27
N ASP A 329 1.79 -8.80 16.56
CA ASP A 329 1.70 -9.85 17.57
C ASP A 329 2.34 -11.15 17.05
N LYS A 330 3.62 -11.34 17.37
CA LYS A 330 4.41 -12.52 16.94
C LYS A 330 3.84 -13.87 17.40
N LYS A 331 2.97 -13.87 18.41
CA LYS A 331 2.30 -15.09 18.91
C LYS A 331 0.96 -15.32 18.22
N GLY A 332 0.35 -14.25 17.70
CA GLY A 332 -0.90 -14.31 16.95
C GLY A 332 -0.73 -14.88 15.55
N ARG A 333 -1.81 -15.43 14.99
CA ARG A 333 -1.82 -16.06 13.66
C ARG A 333 -1.39 -15.11 12.53
N HIS A 334 -1.69 -13.80 12.64
CA HIS A 334 -1.26 -12.79 11.67
C HIS A 334 0.25 -12.53 11.75
N GLY A 335 0.81 -12.42 12.94
CA GLY A 335 2.24 -12.16 13.12
C GLY A 335 3.11 -13.35 12.76
N GLN A 336 2.62 -14.59 12.92
CA GLN A 336 3.36 -15.82 12.60
C GLN A 336 3.65 -15.96 11.09
N ILE A 337 2.84 -15.38 10.22
CA ILE A 337 3.07 -15.40 8.76
C ILE A 337 3.96 -14.25 8.27
N MET A 338 4.33 -13.31 9.14
CA MET A 338 5.19 -12.18 8.79
C MET A 338 6.64 -12.63 8.64
N ARG A 339 7.33 -12.09 7.63
CA ARG A 339 8.76 -12.30 7.42
C ARG A 339 9.53 -11.06 7.80
N TYR A 340 10.54 -11.25 8.62
CA TYR A 340 11.51 -10.23 9.03
C TYR A 340 12.80 -10.39 8.17
N ASN A 341 13.63 -9.36 8.07
CA ASN A 341 14.92 -9.39 7.35
C ASN A 341 14.83 -9.66 5.84
N GLN A 342 13.94 -9.00 5.13
CA GLN A 342 13.83 -9.17 3.67
C GLN A 342 15.07 -8.64 2.91
N ASN A 343 15.76 -7.62 3.44
CA ASN A 343 17.01 -7.10 2.85
C ASN A 343 18.20 -8.07 2.96
N ALA A 344 18.20 -8.97 3.95
CA ALA A 344 19.25 -9.98 4.11
C ALA A 344 19.27 -11.01 2.97
N LEU A 345 18.18 -11.15 2.22
CA LEU A 345 18.10 -12.05 1.07
C LEU A 345 18.84 -11.49 -0.16
N GLU A 346 19.03 -10.17 -0.26
CA GLU A 346 19.76 -9.54 -1.38
C GLU A 346 21.28 -9.78 -1.30
N THR A 347 21.84 -9.97 -0.11
CA THR A 347 23.28 -10.20 0.08
C THR A 347 23.75 -11.60 -0.36
N HIS A 348 22.83 -12.52 -0.59
CA HIS A 348 23.11 -13.89 -1.03
C HIS A 348 22.76 -14.16 -2.50
N ALA A 349 22.22 -13.20 -3.22
CA ALA A 349 21.74 -13.35 -4.61
C ALA A 349 22.56 -12.61 -5.66
N LEU A 350 23.74 -12.08 -5.31
CA LEU A 350 24.67 -11.52 -6.28
C LEU A 350 25.93 -12.41 -6.34
N PRO A 351 26.25 -12.98 -7.53
CA PRO A 351 27.57 -13.57 -7.76
C PRO A 351 28.65 -12.49 -7.81
#